data_60dd9b6dd94020e292e8dca2a14569bb
#
_entry.id   60dd9b6dd94020e292e8dca2a14569bb
#
_cell.length_a   1.000
_cell.length_b   1.000
_cell.length_c   1.000
_cell.angle_alpha   90.00
_cell.angle_beta   90.00
_cell.angle_gamma   90.00
#
_symmetry.space_group_name_H-M   'P 1'
#
loop_
_entity.id
_entity.type
_entity.pdbx_description
1 polymer ?
#
loop_
_entity_poly.entity_id
_entity_poly.type
_entity_poly.pdbx_seq_one_letter_code
_entity_poly.pdbx_strand_id
1 'polypeptide(L)'
;ALENFACDGTCLVDIDCDGVCGGNSVVDDCNVCDGDGTSCLPSCSPSDIAFLSSPHSDGGDNANQIIGTMMGCSGWGNAVDISSCIDFWWTDPSSDCMDCYGELGECHLANCSEPCSDGWIVGDDCGECMLTPDLETGLSCYDEFIDCSGVVYGCEDFTACNFDPAANVGQDSFYCQYADEFEDCDGNCLAVEDCNGVCGGEAVADCNGLCDGEAIEDCDGVCGGSNLPDCSGECGGNSVVDEC
;
A
#
# COMPACT_ATOMS: atom_id res chain seq x y z
N ALA A 1 -20.04 45.73 -40.66
CA ALA A 1 -19.20 45.18 -39.60
C ALA A 1 -19.95 43.97 -39.01
N LEU A 2 -19.26 42.88 -38.76
CA LEU A 2 -19.87 41.79 -37.99
C LEU A 2 -20.09 42.28 -36.56
N GLU A 3 -21.22 41.96 -35.98
CA GLU A 3 -21.53 42.25 -34.59
C GLU A 3 -20.38 41.65 -33.72
N ASN A 4 -19.87 42.40 -32.75
CA ASN A 4 -18.75 42.04 -31.90
C ASN A 4 -17.33 42.17 -32.50
N PHE A 5 -17.15 42.60 -33.75
CA PHE A 5 -15.83 42.77 -34.34
C PHE A 5 -15.54 44.23 -34.71
N ALA A 6 -14.35 44.71 -34.46
CA ALA A 6 -13.81 45.96 -34.98
C ALA A 6 -13.63 45.87 -36.51
N CYS A 7 -13.43 47.03 -37.17
CA CYS A 7 -13.19 47.08 -38.61
C CYS A 7 -11.87 46.42 -39.05
N ASP A 8 -10.96 46.19 -38.15
CA ASP A 8 -9.69 45.46 -38.35
C ASP A 8 -9.78 43.97 -38.06
N GLY A 9 -10.96 43.45 -37.67
CA GLY A 9 -11.17 42.06 -37.34
C GLY A 9 -10.90 41.69 -35.89
N THR A 10 -10.57 42.66 -35.03
CA THR A 10 -10.34 42.42 -33.60
C THR A 10 -11.66 42.16 -32.88
N CYS A 11 -11.74 41.17 -32.02
CA CYS A 11 -12.89 40.90 -31.16
C CYS A 11 -13.06 42.02 -30.12
N LEU A 12 -14.28 42.57 -30.00
CA LEU A 12 -14.62 43.67 -29.08
C LEU A 12 -15.22 43.24 -27.77
N VAL A 13 -15.50 41.96 -27.64
CA VAL A 13 -16.08 41.31 -26.46
C VAL A 13 -15.20 40.13 -26.05
N ASP A 14 -15.56 39.43 -25.00
CA ASP A 14 -14.81 38.27 -24.56
C ASP A 14 -14.88 37.14 -25.61
N ILE A 15 -13.79 36.41 -25.74
CA ILE A 15 -13.68 35.22 -26.57
C ILE A 15 -13.99 34.04 -25.65
N ASP A 16 -14.92 33.18 -26.04
CA ASP A 16 -15.26 32.00 -25.29
C ASP A 16 -14.15 30.91 -25.38
N CYS A 17 -14.33 29.80 -24.68
CA CYS A 17 -13.33 28.73 -24.64
C CYS A 17 -13.16 28.01 -25.99
N ASP A 18 -14.12 28.12 -26.93
CA ASP A 18 -13.99 27.62 -28.31
C ASP A 18 -13.29 28.62 -29.23
N GLY A 19 -12.91 29.78 -28.71
CA GLY A 19 -12.27 30.84 -29.48
C GLY A 19 -13.27 31.70 -30.27
N VAL A 20 -14.56 31.64 -29.98
CA VAL A 20 -15.60 32.40 -30.65
C VAL A 20 -15.81 33.75 -29.98
N CYS A 21 -15.71 34.83 -30.76
CA CYS A 21 -15.93 36.19 -30.28
C CYS A 21 -17.36 36.48 -29.89
N GLY A 22 -17.64 36.66 -28.59
CA GLY A 22 -18.98 36.80 -28.04
C GLY A 22 -19.78 35.51 -28.03
N GLY A 23 -19.10 34.38 -28.05
CA GLY A 23 -19.69 33.07 -27.85
C GLY A 23 -20.14 32.84 -26.39
N ASN A 24 -20.80 31.72 -26.14
CA ASN A 24 -21.36 31.38 -24.85
C ASN A 24 -20.80 30.06 -24.28
N SER A 25 -19.82 29.45 -24.98
CA SER A 25 -19.18 28.24 -24.52
C SER A 25 -18.42 28.52 -23.21
N VAL A 26 -18.66 27.67 -22.20
CA VAL A 26 -18.05 27.79 -20.88
C VAL A 26 -17.21 26.56 -20.60
N VAL A 27 -16.11 26.77 -19.88
CA VAL A 27 -15.29 25.66 -19.40
C VAL A 27 -16.00 25.01 -18.23
N ASP A 28 -16.14 23.68 -18.27
CA ASP A 28 -16.67 22.90 -17.15
C ASP A 28 -15.66 22.75 -16.01
N ASP A 29 -16.04 22.06 -14.94
CA ASP A 29 -15.18 21.82 -13.78
C ASP A 29 -13.94 20.94 -14.12
N CYS A 30 -13.96 20.27 -15.28
CA CYS A 30 -12.88 19.45 -15.83
C CYS A 30 -11.98 20.21 -16.82
N ASN A 31 -12.10 21.53 -16.95
CA ASN A 31 -11.40 22.37 -17.93
C ASN A 31 -11.74 22.04 -19.41
N VAL A 32 -12.86 21.36 -19.67
CA VAL A 32 -13.32 21.06 -21.02
C VAL A 32 -14.31 22.13 -21.48
N CYS A 33 -14.11 22.69 -22.67
CA CYS A 33 -15.01 23.66 -23.25
C CYS A 33 -16.34 23.00 -23.63
N ASP A 34 -17.47 23.55 -23.16
CA ASP A 34 -18.82 22.99 -23.27
C ASP A 34 -18.92 21.52 -22.76
N GLY A 35 -18.01 21.11 -21.85
CA GLY A 35 -18.05 19.83 -21.21
C GLY A 35 -19.24 19.71 -20.24
N ASP A 36 -19.55 18.50 -19.86
CA ASP A 36 -20.64 18.17 -18.92
C ASP A 36 -20.15 17.94 -17.48
N GLY A 37 -18.85 18.17 -17.22
CA GLY A 37 -18.22 17.99 -15.91
C GLY A 37 -17.94 16.53 -15.57
N THR A 38 -18.01 15.60 -16.52
CA THR A 38 -17.78 14.17 -16.27
C THR A 38 -16.40 13.70 -16.71
N SER A 39 -15.72 14.44 -17.57
CA SER A 39 -14.43 14.04 -18.17
C SER A 39 -13.24 13.97 -17.20
N CYS A 40 -13.36 14.55 -16.00
CA CYS A 40 -12.37 14.44 -14.92
C CYS A 40 -12.87 13.63 -13.72
N LEU A 41 -14.03 13.00 -13.84
CA LEU A 41 -14.48 12.06 -12.81
C LEU A 41 -13.75 10.74 -13.03
N PRO A 42 -13.32 10.08 -11.94
CA PRO A 42 -12.77 8.75 -12.04
C PRO A 42 -13.76 7.79 -12.72
N SER A 43 -13.25 6.91 -13.57
CA SER A 43 -14.07 5.92 -14.27
C SER A 43 -14.64 4.86 -13.33
N CYS A 44 -13.96 4.58 -12.21
CA CYS A 44 -14.47 3.69 -11.18
C CYS A 44 -15.42 4.44 -10.23
N SER A 45 -16.68 4.01 -10.22
CA SER A 45 -17.68 4.55 -9.30
C SER A 45 -17.42 4.13 -7.85
N PRO A 46 -18.06 4.78 -6.84
CA PRO A 46 -17.96 4.33 -5.45
C PRO A 46 -18.40 2.86 -5.23
N SER A 47 -19.31 2.33 -6.08
CA SER A 47 -19.69 0.91 -6.02
C SER A 47 -18.61 -0.01 -6.58
N ASP A 48 -17.89 0.43 -7.62
CA ASP A 48 -16.74 -0.31 -8.14
C ASP A 48 -15.61 -0.36 -7.10
N ILE A 49 -15.29 0.77 -6.46
CA ILE A 49 -14.30 0.84 -5.37
C ILE A 49 -14.68 -0.10 -4.22
N ALA A 50 -15.94 -0.11 -3.80
CA ALA A 50 -16.42 -1.00 -2.74
C ALA A 50 -16.32 -2.48 -3.14
N PHE A 51 -16.56 -2.81 -4.42
CA PHE A 51 -16.34 -4.15 -4.93
C PHE A 51 -14.84 -4.51 -4.94
N LEU A 52 -14.00 -3.63 -5.43
CA LEU A 52 -12.54 -3.82 -5.50
C LEU A 52 -11.92 -4.08 -4.12
N SER A 53 -12.36 -3.37 -3.10
CA SER A 53 -11.92 -3.54 -1.70
C SER A 53 -12.53 -4.77 -1.01
N SER A 54 -13.48 -5.47 -1.64
CA SER A 54 -14.14 -6.63 -1.01
C SER A 54 -13.24 -7.86 -1.06
N PRO A 55 -13.25 -8.70 0.02
CA PRO A 55 -12.45 -9.93 0.06
C PRO A 55 -12.84 -10.91 -1.06
N HIS A 56 -11.84 -11.47 -1.75
CA HIS A 56 -12.05 -12.52 -2.74
C HIS A 56 -11.97 -13.92 -2.10
N SER A 57 -12.66 -14.88 -2.69
CA SER A 57 -12.72 -16.27 -2.18
C SER A 57 -11.36 -16.98 -2.15
N ASP A 58 -10.44 -16.59 -3.02
CA ASP A 58 -9.10 -17.19 -3.15
C ASP A 58 -8.03 -16.45 -2.32
N GLY A 59 -8.46 -15.47 -1.52
CA GLY A 59 -7.61 -14.63 -0.66
C GLY A 59 -7.31 -13.27 -1.28
N GLY A 60 -6.96 -12.30 -0.43
CA GLY A 60 -6.81 -10.90 -0.82
C GLY A 60 -8.16 -10.25 -1.17
N ASP A 61 -8.10 -9.10 -1.79
CA ASP A 61 -9.28 -8.39 -2.31
C ASP A 61 -9.51 -8.66 -3.80
N ASN A 62 -10.67 -8.23 -4.32
CA ASN A 62 -11.00 -8.40 -5.72
C ASN A 62 -10.05 -7.63 -6.65
N ALA A 63 -9.55 -6.47 -6.21
CA ALA A 63 -8.61 -5.68 -6.98
C ALA A 63 -7.32 -6.43 -7.26
N ASN A 64 -6.76 -7.14 -6.27
CA ASN A 64 -5.58 -8.01 -6.44
C ASN A 64 -5.82 -9.12 -7.45
N GLN A 65 -7.03 -9.70 -7.44
CA GLN A 65 -7.39 -10.76 -8.39
C GLN A 65 -7.55 -10.22 -9.81
N ILE A 66 -8.09 -9.01 -9.97
CA ILE A 66 -8.19 -8.34 -11.28
C ILE A 66 -6.79 -8.04 -11.83
N ILE A 67 -5.88 -7.52 -11.00
CA ILE A 67 -4.48 -7.30 -11.38
C ILE A 67 -3.83 -8.62 -11.82
N GLY A 68 -4.03 -9.70 -11.09
CA GLY A 68 -3.55 -11.03 -11.46
C GLY A 68 -4.11 -11.50 -12.81
N THR A 69 -5.39 -11.21 -13.08
CA THR A 69 -6.04 -11.51 -14.37
C THR A 69 -5.44 -10.66 -15.48
N MET A 70 -5.26 -9.35 -15.27
CA MET A 70 -4.62 -8.43 -16.21
C MET A 70 -3.23 -8.92 -16.59
N MET A 71 -2.40 -9.32 -15.62
CA MET A 71 -1.07 -9.88 -15.87
C MET A 71 -1.14 -11.18 -16.70
N GLY A 72 -2.13 -12.04 -16.44
CA GLY A 72 -2.40 -13.24 -17.24
C GLY A 72 -2.76 -12.88 -18.69
N CYS A 73 -3.64 -11.90 -18.89
CA CYS A 73 -4.05 -11.41 -20.21
C CYS A 73 -2.87 -10.83 -20.98
N SER A 74 -2.02 -10.05 -20.34
CA SER A 74 -0.82 -9.46 -20.96
C SER A 74 0.22 -10.50 -21.36
N GLY A 75 0.35 -11.59 -20.60
CA GLY A 75 1.32 -12.67 -20.87
C GLY A 75 0.98 -13.57 -22.07
N TRP A 76 -0.26 -13.54 -22.57
CA TRP A 76 -0.68 -14.38 -23.72
C TRP A 76 -0.30 -13.82 -25.10
N GLY A 77 0.41 -12.70 -25.16
CA GLY A 77 1.31 -12.31 -26.28
C GLY A 77 0.68 -12.12 -27.66
N ASN A 78 -0.63 -12.06 -27.81
CA ASN A 78 -1.30 -11.83 -29.09
C ASN A 78 -2.48 -10.89 -28.90
N ALA A 79 -2.34 -9.66 -29.34
CA ALA A 79 -3.38 -8.79 -29.92
C ALA A 79 -4.85 -8.92 -29.45
N VAL A 80 -5.09 -9.53 -28.31
CA VAL A 80 -6.36 -9.43 -27.61
C VAL A 80 -6.24 -8.17 -26.76
N ASP A 81 -7.09 -7.21 -27.02
CA ASP A 81 -7.34 -6.07 -26.16
C ASP A 81 -7.45 -6.55 -24.72
N ILE A 82 -6.55 -6.06 -23.87
CA ILE A 82 -6.44 -6.52 -22.45
C ILE A 82 -7.75 -6.27 -21.74
N SER A 83 -8.41 -5.14 -21.98
CA SER A 83 -9.73 -4.81 -21.44
C SER A 83 -10.75 -5.90 -21.76
N SER A 84 -10.86 -6.30 -23.02
CA SER A 84 -11.77 -7.39 -23.43
C SER A 84 -11.43 -8.74 -22.79
N CYS A 85 -10.15 -9.01 -22.50
CA CYS A 85 -9.74 -10.23 -21.81
C CYS A 85 -10.16 -10.19 -20.34
N ILE A 86 -10.01 -9.06 -19.67
CA ILE A 86 -10.41 -8.86 -18.28
C ILE A 86 -11.93 -8.96 -18.16
N ASP A 87 -12.69 -8.28 -19.01
CA ASP A 87 -14.16 -8.28 -19.08
C ASP A 87 -14.75 -9.68 -19.27
N PHE A 88 -14.01 -10.59 -19.91
CA PHE A 88 -14.44 -11.97 -20.04
C PHE A 88 -14.51 -12.71 -18.69
N TRP A 89 -13.64 -12.37 -17.76
CA TRP A 89 -13.54 -13.03 -16.45
C TRP A 89 -14.32 -12.30 -15.35
N TRP A 90 -14.49 -10.99 -15.50
CA TRP A 90 -15.08 -10.12 -14.48
C TRP A 90 -16.30 -9.39 -15.06
N THR A 91 -17.43 -9.50 -14.38
CA THR A 91 -18.69 -8.81 -14.73
C THR A 91 -19.00 -7.63 -13.83
N ASP A 92 -18.31 -7.53 -12.71
CA ASP A 92 -18.18 -6.40 -11.81
C ASP A 92 -16.67 -6.18 -11.61
N PRO A 93 -16.17 -4.97 -11.53
CA PRO A 93 -16.82 -3.65 -11.63
C PRO A 93 -17.31 -3.29 -13.05
N SER A 94 -17.76 -2.03 -13.23
CA SER A 94 -18.24 -1.52 -14.52
C SER A 94 -17.18 -1.62 -15.63
N SER A 95 -17.60 -1.69 -16.89
CA SER A 95 -16.67 -1.73 -18.02
C SER A 95 -15.75 -0.52 -18.08
N ASP A 96 -16.26 0.69 -17.75
CA ASP A 96 -15.46 1.92 -17.77
C ASP A 96 -14.33 1.87 -16.72
N CYS A 97 -14.59 1.25 -15.54
CA CYS A 97 -13.57 1.01 -14.53
C CYS A 97 -12.56 -0.07 -15.00
N MET A 98 -13.04 -1.12 -15.68
CA MET A 98 -12.17 -2.20 -16.18
C MET A 98 -11.30 -1.75 -17.35
N ASP A 99 -11.72 -0.77 -18.14
CA ASP A 99 -10.90 -0.16 -19.20
C ASP A 99 -9.62 0.46 -18.61
N CYS A 100 -9.69 1.11 -17.45
CA CYS A 100 -8.49 1.64 -16.77
C CYS A 100 -7.48 0.54 -16.40
N TYR A 101 -7.96 -0.64 -15.99
CA TYR A 101 -7.08 -1.80 -15.77
C TYR A 101 -6.49 -2.33 -17.07
N GLY A 102 -7.23 -2.24 -18.17
CA GLY A 102 -6.73 -2.54 -19.51
C GLY A 102 -5.57 -1.63 -19.91
N GLU A 103 -5.75 -0.32 -19.75
CA GLU A 103 -4.72 0.69 -20.02
C GLU A 103 -3.47 0.50 -19.14
N LEU A 104 -3.65 0.20 -17.85
CA LEU A 104 -2.55 -0.15 -16.95
C LEU A 104 -1.77 -1.36 -17.49
N GLY A 105 -2.46 -2.39 -17.96
CA GLY A 105 -1.86 -3.58 -18.55
C GLY A 105 -1.10 -3.29 -19.85
N GLU A 106 -1.61 -2.39 -20.70
CA GLU A 106 -0.94 -1.94 -21.92
C GLU A 106 0.33 -1.14 -21.61
N CYS A 107 0.27 -0.22 -20.63
CA CYS A 107 1.43 0.52 -20.14
C CYS A 107 2.49 -0.42 -19.57
N HIS A 108 2.09 -1.41 -18.78
CA HIS A 108 2.95 -2.45 -18.25
C HIS A 108 3.69 -3.20 -19.39
N LEU A 109 2.97 -3.64 -20.43
CA LEU A 109 3.58 -4.35 -21.56
C LEU A 109 4.55 -3.48 -22.36
N ALA A 110 4.23 -2.19 -22.53
CA ALA A 110 5.05 -1.27 -23.29
C ALA A 110 6.36 -0.92 -22.59
N ASN A 111 6.30 -0.72 -21.26
CA ASN A 111 7.37 -0.09 -20.51
C ASN A 111 8.07 -1.02 -19.51
N CYS A 112 7.34 -1.99 -18.94
CA CYS A 112 7.80 -2.77 -17.80
C CYS A 112 7.80 -4.30 -18.01
N SER A 113 7.63 -4.79 -19.23
CA SER A 113 7.50 -6.23 -19.50
C SER A 113 8.70 -7.08 -19.06
N GLU A 114 9.94 -6.56 -19.14
CA GLU A 114 11.13 -7.30 -18.69
C GLU A 114 11.23 -7.34 -17.15
N PRO A 115 11.16 -6.22 -16.42
CA PRO A 115 11.18 -6.24 -14.96
C PRO A 115 10.02 -7.03 -14.33
N CYS A 116 8.87 -7.08 -15.00
CA CYS A 116 7.67 -7.74 -14.51
C CYS A 116 7.47 -9.18 -15.00
N SER A 117 8.49 -9.80 -15.61
CA SER A 117 8.37 -11.15 -16.20
C SER A 117 8.02 -12.25 -15.19
N ASP A 118 8.35 -12.08 -13.92
CA ASP A 118 8.18 -13.07 -12.85
C ASP A 118 6.96 -12.80 -11.97
N GLY A 119 6.17 -11.80 -12.30
CA GLY A 119 4.97 -11.39 -11.55
C GLY A 119 5.13 -10.03 -10.87
N TRP A 120 4.01 -9.41 -10.57
CA TRP A 120 3.98 -8.10 -9.94
C TRP A 120 4.00 -8.22 -8.43
N ILE A 121 5.05 -7.65 -7.79
CA ILE A 121 5.12 -7.46 -6.34
C ILE A 121 5.51 -5.99 -6.10
N VAL A 122 4.73 -5.28 -5.30
CA VAL A 122 5.06 -3.90 -4.90
C VAL A 122 6.37 -3.92 -4.12
N GLY A 123 7.36 -3.14 -4.59
CA GLY A 123 8.67 -3.02 -3.96
C GLY A 123 9.78 -3.87 -4.58
N ASP A 124 9.50 -4.58 -5.67
CA ASP A 124 10.49 -5.20 -6.55
C ASP A 124 10.78 -4.35 -7.79
N ASP A 125 11.65 -4.84 -8.67
CA ASP A 125 12.03 -4.13 -9.91
C ASP A 125 10.81 -3.81 -10.80
N CYS A 126 9.75 -4.62 -10.74
CA CYS A 126 8.49 -4.39 -11.44
C CYS A 126 7.73 -3.21 -10.86
N GLY A 127 7.52 -3.20 -9.54
CA GLY A 127 6.86 -2.08 -8.85
C GLY A 127 7.60 -0.77 -9.06
N GLU A 128 8.93 -0.77 -8.98
CA GLU A 128 9.75 0.42 -9.24
C GLU A 128 9.57 0.90 -10.70
N CYS A 129 9.52 -0.01 -11.68
CA CYS A 129 9.27 0.35 -13.08
C CYS A 129 7.89 1.00 -13.27
N MET A 130 6.85 0.41 -12.69
CA MET A 130 5.47 0.91 -12.80
C MET A 130 5.27 2.30 -12.17
N LEU A 131 6.11 2.66 -11.20
CA LEU A 131 6.13 3.95 -10.53
C LEU A 131 7.11 4.95 -11.17
N THR A 132 7.95 4.51 -12.14
CA THR A 132 8.91 5.39 -12.80
C THR A 132 8.21 6.23 -13.87
N PRO A 133 8.27 7.57 -13.81
CA PRO A 133 7.65 8.43 -14.80
C PRO A 133 8.26 8.26 -16.20
N ASP A 134 7.40 8.20 -17.22
CA ASP A 134 7.81 8.27 -18.61
C ASP A 134 8.44 9.63 -18.95
N LEU A 135 9.44 9.64 -19.83
CA LEU A 135 10.19 10.86 -20.18
C LEU A 135 9.40 11.85 -21.05
N GLU A 136 8.36 11.39 -21.73
CA GLU A 136 7.55 12.22 -22.64
C GLU A 136 6.33 12.80 -21.92
N THR A 137 5.64 12.00 -21.12
CA THR A 137 4.43 12.39 -20.38
C THR A 137 4.73 12.96 -19.00
N GLY A 138 5.80 12.49 -18.35
CA GLY A 138 6.14 12.79 -16.96
C GLY A 138 5.27 12.09 -15.94
N LEU A 139 4.41 11.14 -16.38
CA LEU A 139 3.55 10.31 -15.55
C LEU A 139 4.06 8.87 -15.57
N SER A 140 3.89 8.16 -14.48
CA SER A 140 4.12 6.72 -14.42
C SER A 140 2.87 5.96 -14.88
N CYS A 141 3.00 4.66 -15.18
CA CYS A 141 1.84 3.82 -15.47
C CYS A 141 0.81 3.85 -14.32
N TYR A 142 1.29 3.96 -13.10
CA TYR A 142 0.43 4.02 -11.92
C TYR A 142 -0.27 5.38 -11.76
N ASP A 143 0.43 6.49 -12.09
CA ASP A 143 -0.20 7.82 -12.09
C ASP A 143 -1.33 7.90 -13.13
N GLU A 144 -1.11 7.38 -14.34
CA GLU A 144 -2.12 7.31 -15.41
C GLU A 144 -3.32 6.45 -14.96
N PHE A 145 -3.06 5.33 -14.30
CA PHE A 145 -4.12 4.48 -13.76
C PHE A 145 -4.94 5.18 -12.66
N ILE A 146 -4.28 5.89 -11.73
CA ILE A 146 -4.98 6.67 -10.69
C ILE A 146 -5.85 7.75 -11.32
N ASP A 147 -5.33 8.47 -12.30
CA ASP A 147 -6.07 9.53 -13.00
C ASP A 147 -7.30 8.97 -13.73
N CYS A 148 -7.18 7.80 -14.34
CA CYS A 148 -8.29 7.12 -15.01
C CYS A 148 -9.32 6.58 -14.01
N SER A 149 -8.86 5.75 -13.08
CA SER A 149 -9.74 4.94 -12.22
C SER A 149 -10.17 5.63 -10.93
N GLY A 150 -9.34 6.53 -10.41
CA GLY A 150 -9.45 7.04 -9.04
C GLY A 150 -9.14 5.98 -7.96
N VAL A 151 -8.61 4.82 -8.35
CA VAL A 151 -8.21 3.76 -7.42
C VAL A 151 -6.80 4.07 -6.91
N VAL A 152 -6.68 4.22 -5.61
CA VAL A 152 -5.41 4.40 -4.91
C VAL A 152 -5.17 3.21 -4.00
N TYR A 153 -4.22 2.37 -4.37
CA TYR A 153 -3.82 1.23 -3.54
C TYR A 153 -2.95 1.68 -2.37
N GLY A 154 -3.22 1.15 -1.19
CA GLY A 154 -2.45 1.47 -0.01
C GLY A 154 -3.10 0.91 1.25
N CYS A 155 -2.49 1.13 2.40
CA CYS A 155 -3.05 0.70 3.67
C CYS A 155 -4.10 1.70 4.17
N GLU A 156 -5.34 1.27 4.30
CA GLU A 156 -6.44 2.08 4.85
C GLU A 156 -6.56 1.98 6.38
N ASP A 157 -5.76 1.12 7.04
CA ASP A 157 -5.77 0.99 8.50
C ASP A 157 -4.87 2.05 9.14
N PHE A 158 -5.49 3.00 9.85
CA PHE A 158 -4.80 4.09 10.55
C PHE A 158 -3.86 3.61 11.67
N THR A 159 -3.93 2.34 12.07
CA THR A 159 -3.03 1.74 13.08
C THR A 159 -1.77 1.14 12.47
N ALA A 160 -1.72 1.01 11.16
CA ALA A 160 -0.57 0.51 10.44
C ALA A 160 0.53 1.57 10.30
N CYS A 161 1.77 1.12 10.20
CA CYS A 161 2.93 1.99 10.06
C CYS A 161 2.99 2.71 8.71
N ASN A 162 2.39 2.13 7.69
CA ASN A 162 2.33 2.68 6.34
C ASN A 162 0.90 3.12 5.95
N PHE A 163 0.13 3.62 6.93
CA PHE A 163 -1.20 4.18 6.66
C PHE A 163 -1.14 5.28 5.60
N ASP A 164 -1.95 5.14 4.56
CA ASP A 164 -2.12 6.14 3.51
C ASP A 164 -3.56 6.68 3.53
N PRO A 165 -3.78 7.96 3.91
CA PRO A 165 -5.12 8.54 3.95
C PRO A 165 -5.74 8.75 2.56
N ALA A 166 -4.97 8.62 1.46
CA ALA A 166 -5.47 8.68 0.10
C ALA A 166 -5.92 7.32 -0.43
N ALA A 167 -5.47 6.22 0.19
CA ALA A 167 -5.85 4.87 -0.21
C ALA A 167 -7.36 4.66 -0.09
N ASN A 168 -7.93 3.97 -1.08
CA ASN A 168 -9.34 3.58 -1.11
C ASN A 168 -9.54 2.11 -1.50
N VAL A 169 -8.42 1.39 -1.72
CA VAL A 169 -8.36 -0.07 -1.91
C VAL A 169 -7.14 -0.60 -1.17
N GLY A 170 -7.32 -1.56 -0.28
CA GLY A 170 -6.20 -2.19 0.40
C GLY A 170 -6.38 -2.40 1.90
N GLN A 171 -7.53 -2.93 2.32
CA GLN A 171 -7.84 -3.18 3.75
C GLN A 171 -7.15 -4.42 4.32
N ASP A 172 -6.47 -5.21 3.51
CA ASP A 172 -5.89 -6.46 3.96
C ASP A 172 -4.43 -6.34 4.41
N SER A 173 -3.92 -7.40 5.01
CA SER A 173 -2.55 -7.48 5.51
C SER A 173 -1.48 -7.42 4.41
N PHE A 174 -1.87 -7.46 3.13
CA PHE A 174 -0.95 -7.34 2.01
C PHE A 174 -0.43 -5.91 1.86
N TYR A 175 -1.31 -4.93 2.09
CA TYR A 175 -0.98 -3.50 1.96
C TYR A 175 -0.51 -2.89 3.28
N CYS A 176 -0.93 -3.45 4.43
CA CYS A 176 -0.67 -2.87 5.73
C CYS A 176 0.55 -3.49 6.41
N GLN A 177 1.45 -2.64 6.88
CA GLN A 177 2.60 -3.02 7.69
C GLN A 177 2.37 -2.56 9.12
N TYR A 178 2.52 -3.48 10.05
CA TYR A 178 2.37 -3.19 11.48
C TYR A 178 3.70 -3.34 12.18
N ALA A 179 3.87 -2.55 13.24
CA ALA A 179 5.01 -2.73 14.14
C ALA A 179 4.96 -4.11 14.82
N ASP A 180 6.11 -4.67 15.10
CA ASP A 180 6.20 -5.89 15.91
C ASP A 180 5.70 -5.63 17.35
N GLU A 181 5.36 -6.71 18.07
CA GLU A 181 4.94 -6.60 19.46
C GLU A 181 6.01 -5.90 20.28
N PHE A 182 5.63 -4.86 21.02
CA PHE A 182 6.50 -3.99 21.82
C PHE A 182 7.43 -3.04 21.03
N GLU A 183 7.30 -2.91 19.72
CA GLU A 183 8.03 -1.94 18.91
C GLU A 183 7.10 -0.84 18.36
N ASP A 184 7.69 0.30 18.01
CA ASP A 184 7.01 1.30 17.21
C ASP A 184 7.28 1.09 15.71
N CYS A 185 6.66 1.92 14.86
CA CYS A 185 6.82 1.83 13.41
C CYS A 185 8.25 2.15 12.91
N ASP A 186 9.08 2.73 13.73
CA ASP A 186 10.49 3.00 13.43
C ASP A 186 11.42 1.87 13.93
N GLY A 187 10.84 0.82 14.54
CA GLY A 187 11.58 -0.30 15.11
C GLY A 187 12.21 0.02 16.48
N ASN A 188 11.74 1.08 17.15
CA ASN A 188 12.21 1.38 18.50
C ASN A 188 11.44 0.54 19.51
N CYS A 189 12.18 -0.03 20.45
CA CYS A 189 11.59 -0.81 21.52
C CYS A 189 10.79 0.08 22.48
N LEU A 190 9.50 -0.23 22.70
CA LEU A 190 8.59 0.44 23.63
C LEU A 190 8.54 -0.23 25.00
N ALA A 191 9.07 -1.45 25.13
CA ALA A 191 9.19 -2.19 26.36
C ALA A 191 10.64 -2.15 26.90
N VAL A 192 10.91 -2.92 27.93
CA VAL A 192 12.30 -3.11 28.40
C VAL A 192 12.92 -4.22 27.57
N GLU A 193 14.11 -3.97 27.04
CA GLU A 193 14.93 -5.02 26.42
C GLU A 193 15.40 -6.01 27.49
N ASP A 194 15.34 -7.28 27.16
CA ASP A 194 15.90 -8.33 27.99
C ASP A 194 17.44 -8.37 27.90
N CYS A 195 18.07 -9.26 28.60
CA CYS A 195 19.54 -9.36 28.62
C CYS A 195 20.14 -9.85 27.29
N ASN A 196 19.34 -10.38 26.37
CA ASN A 196 19.73 -10.71 25.00
C ASN A 196 19.50 -9.55 24.00
N GLY A 197 18.93 -8.43 24.47
CA GLY A 197 18.57 -7.30 23.63
C GLY A 197 17.27 -7.51 22.86
N VAL A 198 16.41 -8.43 23.31
CA VAL A 198 15.08 -8.67 22.70
C VAL A 198 14.07 -7.75 23.38
N CYS A 199 13.38 -6.96 22.58
CA CYS A 199 12.34 -6.04 23.07
C CYS A 199 11.17 -6.81 23.69
N GLY A 200 10.84 -6.51 24.94
CA GLY A 200 9.79 -7.21 25.68
C GLY A 200 10.11 -8.68 26.00
N GLY A 201 11.37 -9.11 25.79
CA GLY A 201 11.83 -10.45 26.09
C GLY A 201 11.82 -10.77 27.59
N GLU A 202 11.83 -12.06 27.91
CA GLU A 202 11.76 -12.56 29.29
C GLU A 202 13.12 -13.04 29.82
N ALA A 203 14.16 -12.99 29.00
CA ALA A 203 15.48 -13.46 29.40
C ALA A 203 16.07 -12.61 30.53
N VAL A 204 16.55 -13.26 31.58
CA VAL A 204 17.08 -12.60 32.78
C VAL A 204 18.56 -12.93 32.95
N ALA A 205 19.37 -11.92 33.22
CA ALA A 205 20.79 -12.15 33.54
C ALA A 205 20.90 -12.78 34.93
N ASP A 206 21.73 -13.83 35.03
CA ASP A 206 22.13 -14.38 36.32
C ASP A 206 23.05 -13.43 37.10
N CYS A 207 23.42 -13.78 38.29
CA CYS A 207 24.27 -12.96 39.16
C CYS A 207 25.70 -12.76 38.59
N ASN A 208 26.14 -13.53 37.61
CA ASN A 208 27.40 -13.30 36.86
C ASN A 208 27.17 -12.37 35.64
N GLY A 209 25.94 -11.99 35.35
CA GLY A 209 25.59 -11.20 34.17
C GLY A 209 25.45 -12.04 32.89
N LEU A 210 25.37 -13.37 33.00
CA LEU A 210 25.10 -14.27 31.87
C LEU A 210 23.61 -14.36 31.65
N CYS A 211 23.14 -14.03 30.44
CA CYS A 211 21.73 -14.12 30.07
C CYS A 211 21.25 -15.58 30.11
N ASP A 212 20.11 -15.82 30.75
CA ASP A 212 19.55 -17.15 31.02
C ASP A 212 20.52 -18.08 31.76
N GLY A 213 21.48 -17.52 32.49
CA GLY A 213 22.40 -18.28 33.33
C GLY A 213 21.71 -18.88 34.55
N GLU A 214 22.26 -19.94 35.08
CA GLU A 214 21.73 -20.66 36.24
C GLU A 214 22.47 -20.26 37.56
N ALA A 215 23.38 -19.31 37.51
CA ALA A 215 24.13 -18.94 38.71
C ALA A 215 23.22 -18.12 39.66
N ILE A 216 23.14 -18.57 40.89
CA ILE A 216 22.41 -17.89 41.98
C ILE A 216 23.42 -17.35 43.01
N GLU A 217 23.06 -16.24 43.63
CA GLU A 217 23.83 -15.74 44.78
C GLU A 217 23.65 -16.67 45.97
N ASP A 218 24.75 -16.99 46.63
CA ASP A 218 24.70 -17.68 47.92
C ASP A 218 24.38 -16.68 49.08
N CYS A 219 24.29 -17.21 50.28
CA CYS A 219 23.95 -16.39 51.45
C CYS A 219 24.97 -15.32 51.79
N ASP A 220 26.20 -15.45 51.33
CA ASP A 220 27.27 -14.48 51.52
C ASP A 220 27.30 -13.43 50.40
N GLY A 221 26.37 -13.51 49.44
CA GLY A 221 26.29 -12.63 48.27
C GLY A 221 27.32 -12.98 47.19
N VAL A 222 27.80 -14.22 47.19
CA VAL A 222 28.78 -14.72 46.18
C VAL A 222 28.01 -15.44 45.09
N CYS A 223 28.08 -14.92 43.85
CA CYS A 223 27.46 -15.57 42.72
C CYS A 223 28.10 -16.94 42.43
N GLY A 224 27.24 -17.96 42.30
CA GLY A 224 27.70 -19.36 42.14
C GLY A 224 28.40 -19.93 43.37
N GLY A 225 28.31 -19.27 44.50
CA GLY A 225 28.83 -19.75 45.77
C GLY A 225 28.13 -21.02 46.27
N SER A 226 28.69 -21.66 47.25
CA SER A 226 28.18 -22.94 47.79
C SER A 226 27.47 -22.82 49.13
N ASN A 227 27.45 -21.61 49.71
CA ASN A 227 26.80 -21.39 51.02
C ASN A 227 25.29 -21.06 50.83
N LEU A 228 24.53 -22.07 50.33
CA LEU A 228 23.10 -21.92 50.08
C LEU A 228 22.27 -22.04 51.35
N PRO A 229 21.06 -21.39 51.41
CA PRO A 229 20.17 -21.59 52.51
C PRO A 229 19.60 -23.01 52.51
N ASP A 230 19.47 -23.58 53.69
CA ASP A 230 18.78 -24.87 53.86
C ASP A 230 17.26 -24.67 53.80
N CYS A 231 16.48 -25.75 53.93
CA CYS A 231 15.02 -25.68 53.84
C CYS A 231 14.34 -24.87 54.98
N SER A 232 15.06 -24.55 56.03
CA SER A 232 14.61 -23.63 57.09
C SER A 232 14.99 -22.17 56.86
N GLY A 233 15.77 -21.90 55.76
CA GLY A 233 16.24 -20.57 55.42
C GLY A 233 17.54 -20.18 56.14
N GLU A 234 18.21 -21.12 56.85
CA GLU A 234 19.48 -20.88 57.50
C GLU A 234 20.64 -21.07 56.53
N CYS A 235 21.48 -20.01 56.42
CA CYS A 235 22.67 -20.04 55.54
C CYS A 235 23.67 -21.13 55.98
N GLY A 236 24.02 -22.01 55.04
CA GLY A 236 24.94 -23.11 55.33
C GLY A 236 24.40 -24.12 56.36
N GLY A 237 23.08 -24.07 56.62
CA GLY A 237 22.37 -25.04 57.45
C GLY A 237 22.35 -26.43 56.85
N ASN A 238 21.95 -27.41 57.64
CA ASN A 238 21.87 -28.83 57.24
C ASN A 238 20.46 -29.39 57.30
N SER A 239 19.41 -28.53 57.47
CA SER A 239 18.02 -28.97 57.56
C SER A 239 17.56 -29.52 56.21
N VAL A 240 16.93 -30.70 56.25
CA VAL A 240 16.39 -31.39 55.07
C VAL A 240 14.84 -31.23 55.01
N VAL A 241 14.23 -31.45 53.86
CA VAL A 241 12.82 -31.15 53.59
C VAL A 241 11.86 -31.92 54.57
N ASP A 242 12.24 -33.05 55.09
CA ASP A 242 11.46 -33.83 56.01
C ASP A 242 11.54 -33.28 57.45
N GLU A 243 12.40 -32.28 57.74
CA GLU A 243 12.56 -31.59 59.02
C GLU A 243 11.99 -30.18 59.00
N CYS A 244 11.67 -29.64 57.78
CA CYS A 244 11.02 -28.34 57.60
C CYS A 244 9.52 -28.52 57.41
#